data_a2b7a16a9753557fa47771a72a04a66d
#
_entry.id   a2b7a16a9753557fa47771a72a04a66d
#
_cell.length_a   1.000
_cell.length_b   1.000
_cell.length_c   1.000
_cell.angle_alpha   90.00
_cell.angle_beta   90.00
_cell.angle_gamma   90.00
#
_symmetry.space_group_name_H-M   'P 1'
#
loop_
_entity.id
_entity.type
_entity.pdbx_description
1 polymer ?
#
loop_
_entity_poly.entity_id
_entity_poly.type
_entity_poly.pdbx_seq_one_letter_code
_entity_poly.pdbx_strand_id
1 'polypeptide(L)'
;MIGILIVAHGSLADSLVECATHVLGQRPRSLATLDFIGHADPDERQKALQARLAELDEGDGILVLTDMYGATPSNTLCRLLEPAHIEGVSGVNLPMLLKALNYRETLALPQLIERIV
;
A
#
# COMPACT_ATOMS: atom_id res chain seq x y z
N MET A 1 10.55 10.15 -0.15
CA MET A 1 9.78 9.43 0.89
C MET A 1 9.12 8.20 0.28
N ILE A 2 9.17 7.08 0.97
CA ILE A 2 8.51 5.86 0.48
C ILE A 2 7.00 6.08 0.41
N GLY A 3 6.41 5.83 -0.78
CA GLY A 3 4.96 5.87 -0.94
C GLY A 3 4.32 4.63 -0.35
N ILE A 4 3.11 4.75 0.18
CA ILE A 4 2.36 3.63 0.74
C ILE A 4 1.02 3.53 0.03
N LEU A 5 0.73 2.35 -0.54
CA LEU A 5 -0.54 2.04 -1.16
C LEU A 5 -1.20 0.89 -0.40
N ILE A 6 -2.43 1.10 0.03
CA ILE A 6 -3.22 0.04 0.66
C ILE A 6 -4.22 -0.48 -0.35
N VAL A 7 -4.14 -1.77 -0.65
CA VAL A 7 -5.03 -2.45 -1.58
C VAL A 7 -5.83 -3.47 -0.81
N ALA A 8 -7.13 -3.26 -0.69
CA ALA A 8 -7.96 -4.10 0.16
C ALA A 8 -9.38 -4.20 -0.39
N HIS A 9 -10.16 -5.11 0.16
CA HIS A 9 -11.55 -5.32 -0.23
C HIS A 9 -12.47 -4.27 0.42
N GLY A 10 -13.38 -3.74 -0.37
CA GLY A 10 -14.40 -2.81 0.12
C GLY A 10 -13.81 -1.53 0.68
N SER A 11 -14.30 -1.12 1.84
CA SER A 11 -13.89 0.13 2.49
C SER A 11 -12.76 -0.03 3.49
N LEU A 12 -12.13 -1.21 3.58
CA LEU A 12 -11.11 -1.47 4.60
C LEU A 12 -9.92 -0.53 4.49
N ALA A 13 -9.41 -0.32 3.28
CA ALA A 13 -8.26 0.56 3.08
C ALA A 13 -8.56 1.99 3.53
N ASP A 14 -9.70 2.52 3.13
CA ASP A 14 -10.10 3.88 3.52
C ASP A 14 -10.34 3.99 5.01
N SER A 15 -10.88 2.95 5.63
CA SER A 15 -11.08 2.92 7.08
C SER A 15 -9.76 2.91 7.83
N LEU A 16 -8.77 2.17 7.33
CA LEU A 16 -7.42 2.17 7.93
C LEU A 16 -6.77 3.55 7.84
N VAL A 17 -6.89 4.23 6.71
CA VAL A 17 -6.38 5.59 6.54
C VAL A 17 -7.09 6.56 7.47
N GLU A 18 -8.39 6.44 7.62
CA GLU A 18 -9.17 7.27 8.54
C GLU A 18 -8.70 7.08 9.98
N CYS A 19 -8.50 5.84 10.40
CA CYS A 19 -8.00 5.54 11.74
C CYS A 19 -6.58 6.09 11.96
N ALA A 20 -5.70 5.90 11.00
CA ALA A 20 -4.33 6.43 11.08
C ALA A 20 -4.33 7.96 11.13
N THR A 21 -5.18 8.60 10.36
CA THR A 21 -5.35 10.06 10.36
C THR A 21 -5.76 10.55 11.75
N HIS A 22 -6.68 9.84 12.38
CA HIS A 22 -7.13 10.19 13.73
C HIS A 22 -6.01 10.05 14.76
N VAL A 23 -5.24 8.96 14.69
CA VAL A 23 -4.15 8.70 15.62
C VAL A 23 -3.02 9.73 15.45
N LEU A 24 -2.67 10.05 14.21
CA LEU A 24 -1.55 10.94 13.92
C LEU A 24 -1.91 12.43 13.93
N GLY A 25 -3.20 12.75 13.95
CA GLY A 25 -3.69 14.12 13.98
C GLY A 25 -3.82 14.79 12.63
N GLN A 26 -3.36 14.16 11.56
CA GLN A 26 -3.51 14.66 10.19
C GLN A 26 -3.36 13.53 9.19
N ARG A 27 -3.92 13.72 7.99
CA ARG A 27 -3.78 12.72 6.93
C ARG A 27 -2.33 12.67 6.45
N PRO A 28 -1.70 11.48 6.46
CA PRO A 28 -0.33 11.35 5.96
C PRO A 28 -0.24 11.65 4.46
N ARG A 29 0.87 12.21 4.03
CA ARG A 29 1.16 12.41 2.60
C ARG A 29 1.65 11.11 1.98
N SER A 30 1.60 11.05 0.64
CA SER A 30 2.07 9.89 -0.13
C SER A 30 1.50 8.58 0.38
N LEU A 31 0.20 8.60 0.64
CA LEU A 31 -0.60 7.46 1.10
C LEU A 31 -1.85 7.41 0.24
N ALA A 32 -2.08 6.29 -0.43
CA ALA A 32 -3.24 6.10 -1.28
C ALA A 32 -3.91 4.76 -0.99
N THR A 33 -5.14 4.62 -1.45
CA THR A 33 -5.93 3.42 -1.27
C THR A 33 -6.49 2.94 -2.61
N LEU A 34 -6.76 1.65 -2.70
CA LEU A 34 -7.41 1.05 -3.86
C LEU A 34 -8.33 -0.06 -3.39
N ASP A 35 -9.60 0.01 -3.82
CA ASP A 35 -10.60 -1.01 -3.55
C ASP A 35 -10.66 -1.98 -4.72
N PHE A 36 -10.30 -3.25 -4.49
CA PHE A 36 -10.36 -4.27 -5.54
C PHE A 36 -11.77 -4.63 -5.96
N ILE A 37 -12.75 -4.52 -5.07
CA ILE A 37 -14.14 -4.87 -5.41
C ILE A 37 -14.73 -3.88 -6.41
N GLY A 38 -14.30 -2.63 -6.38
CA GLY A 38 -14.76 -1.58 -7.27
C GLY A 38 -14.35 -1.76 -8.74
N HIS A 39 -13.43 -2.68 -9.02
CA HIS A 39 -12.91 -2.91 -10.37
C HIS A 39 -13.07 -4.38 -10.74
N ALA A 40 -14.16 -4.72 -11.45
CA ALA A 40 -14.46 -6.11 -11.81
C ALA A 40 -13.58 -6.64 -12.94
N ASP A 41 -13.14 -5.78 -13.86
CA ASP A 41 -12.30 -6.16 -14.99
C ASP A 41 -10.81 -6.20 -14.57
N PRO A 42 -10.10 -7.33 -14.82
CA PRO A 42 -8.67 -7.42 -14.52
C PRO A 42 -7.82 -6.32 -15.16
N ASP A 43 -8.14 -5.92 -16.38
CA ASP A 43 -7.40 -4.86 -17.08
C ASP A 43 -7.60 -3.50 -16.40
N GLU A 44 -8.82 -3.22 -15.94
CA GLU A 44 -9.12 -1.99 -15.21
C GLU A 44 -8.41 -1.97 -13.86
N ARG A 45 -8.36 -3.11 -13.16
CA ARG A 45 -7.62 -3.23 -11.89
C ARG A 45 -6.15 -2.93 -12.09
N GLN A 46 -5.55 -3.49 -13.13
CA GLN A 46 -4.13 -3.27 -13.41
C GLN A 46 -3.85 -1.81 -13.74
N LYS A 47 -4.69 -1.18 -14.54
CA LYS A 47 -4.56 0.24 -14.88
C LYS A 47 -4.70 1.13 -13.64
N ALA A 48 -5.69 0.85 -12.80
CA ALA A 48 -5.90 1.61 -11.57
C ALA A 48 -4.70 1.47 -10.63
N LEU A 49 -4.16 0.26 -10.50
CA LEU A 49 -3.00 -0.01 -9.66
C LEU A 49 -1.76 0.72 -10.21
N GLN A 50 -1.52 0.65 -11.51
CA GLN A 50 -0.41 1.36 -12.15
C GLN A 50 -0.51 2.87 -11.95
N ALA A 51 -1.71 3.42 -12.07
CA ALA A 51 -1.93 4.86 -11.88
C ALA A 51 -1.60 5.28 -10.44
N ARG A 52 -2.01 4.50 -9.45
CA ARG A 52 -1.70 4.79 -8.05
C ARG A 52 -0.21 4.70 -7.78
N LEU A 53 0.46 3.68 -8.32
CA LEU A 53 1.90 3.52 -8.16
C LEU A 53 2.66 4.70 -8.76
N ALA A 54 2.27 5.14 -9.95
CA ALA A 54 2.90 6.29 -10.59
C ALA A 54 2.75 7.58 -9.77
N GLU A 55 1.57 7.80 -9.19
CA GLU A 55 1.31 8.97 -8.34
C GLU A 55 2.14 8.97 -7.06
N LEU A 56 2.44 7.79 -6.52
CA LEU A 56 3.15 7.65 -5.25
C LEU A 56 4.65 7.62 -5.37
N ASP A 57 5.19 7.40 -6.56
CA ASP A 57 6.62 7.19 -6.75
C ASP A 57 7.39 8.51 -6.67
N GLU A 58 8.14 8.66 -5.58
CA GLU A 58 9.02 9.81 -5.35
C GLU A 58 10.50 9.41 -5.49
N GLY A 59 10.79 8.20 -6.01
CA GLY A 59 12.14 7.70 -6.18
C GLY A 59 12.66 6.82 -5.04
N ASP A 60 11.99 6.81 -3.89
CA ASP A 60 12.41 6.03 -2.72
C ASP A 60 11.72 4.66 -2.62
N GLY A 61 10.87 4.35 -3.58
CA GLY A 61 10.13 3.11 -3.61
C GLY A 61 8.72 3.23 -3.07
N ILE A 62 7.97 2.14 -3.22
CA ILE A 62 6.56 2.06 -2.80
C ILE A 62 6.34 0.76 -2.04
N LEU A 63 5.71 0.89 -0.87
CA LEU A 63 5.25 -0.24 -0.08
C LEU A 63 3.76 -0.45 -0.34
N VAL A 64 3.39 -1.63 -0.83
CA VAL A 64 2.00 -1.99 -1.05
C VAL A 64 1.55 -2.91 0.08
N LEU A 65 0.53 -2.49 0.81
CA LEU A 65 -0.04 -3.27 1.92
C LEU A 65 -1.39 -3.83 1.49
N THR A 66 -1.57 -5.15 1.60
CA THR A 66 -2.81 -5.81 1.22
C THR A 66 -3.47 -6.48 2.42
N ASP A 67 -4.78 -6.67 2.34
CA ASP A 67 -5.53 -7.26 3.45
C ASP A 67 -5.33 -8.78 3.54
N MET A 68 -5.33 -9.49 2.41
CA MET A 68 -5.17 -10.94 2.40
C MET A 68 -4.63 -11.41 1.06
N TYR A 69 -4.05 -12.62 1.06
CA TYR A 69 -3.70 -13.30 -0.16
C TYR A 69 -4.97 -13.86 -0.80
N GLY A 70 -5.46 -13.16 -1.81
CA GLY A 70 -6.47 -13.70 -2.69
C GLY A 70 -5.84 -14.01 -4.03
N ALA A 71 -6.39 -14.97 -4.79
CA ALA A 71 -5.84 -15.33 -6.09
C ALA A 71 -5.77 -14.15 -7.05
N THR A 72 -6.83 -13.32 -7.10
CA THR A 72 -6.90 -12.21 -8.04
C THR A 72 -6.08 -11.00 -7.62
N PRO A 73 -6.20 -10.49 -6.38
CA PRO A 73 -5.38 -9.36 -5.95
C PRO A 73 -3.89 -9.65 -6.01
N SER A 74 -3.47 -10.82 -5.51
CA SER A 74 -2.06 -11.20 -5.51
C SER A 74 -1.48 -11.30 -6.91
N ASN A 75 -2.21 -11.88 -7.84
CA ASN A 75 -1.74 -12.04 -9.22
C ASN A 75 -1.57 -10.69 -9.91
N THR A 76 -2.52 -9.77 -9.73
CA THR A 76 -2.43 -8.45 -10.32
C THR A 76 -1.26 -7.68 -9.76
N LEU A 77 -1.07 -7.73 -8.43
CA LEU A 77 0.01 -7.03 -7.76
C LEU A 77 1.38 -7.61 -8.15
N CYS A 78 1.52 -8.95 -8.17
CA CYS A 78 2.79 -9.60 -8.47
C CYS A 78 3.38 -9.20 -9.83
N ARG A 79 2.53 -8.87 -10.79
CA ARG A 79 2.99 -8.42 -12.11
C ARG A 79 3.66 -7.05 -12.08
N LEU A 80 3.39 -6.25 -11.04
CA LEU A 80 3.88 -4.88 -10.93
C LEU A 80 4.96 -4.71 -9.87
N LEU A 81 5.32 -5.78 -9.17
CA LEU A 81 6.37 -5.72 -8.16
C LEU A 81 7.75 -5.60 -8.82
N GLU A 82 8.58 -4.75 -8.23
CA GLU A 82 9.97 -4.56 -8.64
C GLU A 82 10.83 -4.66 -7.37
N PRO A 83 11.73 -5.67 -7.27
CA PRO A 83 12.53 -5.85 -6.05
C PRO A 83 13.23 -4.55 -5.62
N ALA A 84 13.16 -4.27 -4.32
CA ALA A 84 13.72 -3.08 -3.67
C ALA A 84 13.08 -1.75 -4.07
N HIS A 85 12.16 -1.72 -5.04
CA HIS A 85 11.49 -0.50 -5.48
C HIS A 85 9.98 -0.54 -5.28
N ILE A 86 9.31 -1.63 -5.62
CA ILE A 86 7.89 -1.84 -5.38
C ILE A 86 7.72 -3.20 -4.73
N GLU A 87 7.36 -3.24 -3.45
CA GLU A 87 7.21 -4.49 -2.73
C GLU A 87 5.91 -4.52 -1.96
N GLY A 88 5.35 -5.72 -1.80
CA GLY A 88 4.07 -5.94 -1.16
C GLY A 88 4.17 -6.74 0.12
N VAL A 89 3.34 -6.40 1.09
CA VAL A 89 3.18 -7.14 2.35
C VAL A 89 1.70 -7.38 2.57
N SER A 90 1.32 -8.63 2.86
CA SER A 90 -0.06 -8.99 3.12
C SER A 90 -0.37 -8.94 4.62
N GLY A 91 -1.67 -8.98 4.95
CA GLY A 91 -2.09 -8.98 6.34
C GLY A 91 -2.08 -7.61 6.98
N VAL A 92 -2.36 -6.56 6.20
CA VAL A 92 -2.34 -5.19 6.71
C VAL A 92 -3.28 -5.03 7.92
N ASN A 93 -2.78 -4.33 8.92
CA ASN A 93 -3.56 -3.94 10.08
C ASN A 93 -3.10 -2.55 10.53
N LEU A 94 -3.84 -1.93 11.44
CA LEU A 94 -3.53 -0.57 11.87
C LEU A 94 -2.13 -0.43 12.49
N PRO A 95 -1.68 -1.30 13.40
CA PRO A 95 -0.32 -1.20 13.93
C PRO A 95 0.76 -1.26 12.84
N MET A 96 0.60 -2.14 11.85
CA MET A 96 1.53 -2.24 10.72
C MET A 96 1.58 -0.93 9.93
N LEU A 97 0.41 -0.37 9.62
CA LEU A 97 0.32 0.90 8.89
C LEU A 97 0.98 2.04 9.68
N LEU A 98 0.72 2.13 10.98
CA LEU A 98 1.31 3.18 11.81
C LEU A 98 2.83 3.04 11.87
N LYS A 99 3.37 1.83 11.98
CA LYS A 99 4.82 1.61 11.93
C LYS A 99 5.41 2.03 10.59
N ALA A 100 4.75 1.65 9.49
CA ALA A 100 5.22 2.03 8.16
C ALA A 100 5.27 3.56 8.01
N LEU A 101 4.23 4.25 8.44
CA LEU A 101 4.16 5.71 8.36
C LEU A 101 5.23 6.39 9.24
N ASN A 102 5.53 5.81 10.42
CA ASN A 102 6.50 6.40 11.33
C ASN A 102 7.96 6.21 10.88
N TYR A 103 8.28 5.12 10.19
CA TYR A 103 9.66 4.78 9.85
C TYR A 103 10.03 4.98 8.39
N ARG A 104 9.07 5.28 7.51
CA ARG A 104 9.31 5.37 6.07
C ARG A 104 10.26 6.49 5.64
N GLU A 105 10.45 7.50 6.46
CA GLU A 105 11.35 8.60 6.15
C GLU A 105 12.79 8.32 6.55
N THR A 106 13.02 7.38 7.46
CA THR A 106 14.34 7.08 8.00
C THR A 106 14.91 5.75 7.54
N LEU A 107 14.09 4.86 6.99
CA LEU A 107 14.50 3.54 6.54
C LEU A 107 14.32 3.39 5.02
N ALA A 108 15.22 2.64 4.39
CA ALA A 108 15.02 2.20 3.02
C ALA A 108 13.94 1.10 2.98
N LEU A 109 13.36 0.86 1.81
CA LEU A 109 12.24 -0.07 1.68
C LEU A 109 12.51 -1.45 2.26
N PRO A 110 13.64 -2.13 2.00
CA PRO A 110 13.88 -3.45 2.59
C PRO A 110 13.90 -3.43 4.13
N GLN A 111 14.52 -2.42 4.73
CA GLN A 111 14.57 -2.29 6.19
C GLN A 111 13.21 -1.93 6.77
N LEU A 112 12.42 -1.14 6.06
CA LEU A 112 11.06 -0.82 6.48
C LEU A 112 10.21 -2.09 6.55
N ILE A 113 10.31 -2.95 5.54
CA ILE A 113 9.56 -4.22 5.50
C ILE A 113 9.95 -5.10 6.68
N GLU A 114 11.23 -5.23 6.98
CA GLU A 114 11.68 -5.99 8.16
C GLU A 114 11.09 -5.45 9.45
N ARG A 115 10.96 -4.14 9.55
CA ARG A 115 10.45 -3.49 10.77
C ARG A 115 8.96 -3.72 10.98
N ILE A 116 8.17 -3.78 9.92
CA ILE A 116 6.71 -3.88 10.02
C ILE A 116 6.17 -5.30 10.01
N VAL A 117 6.94 -6.26 9.55
CA VAL A 117 6.51 -7.68 9.45
C VAL A 117 6.64 -8.43 10.77
#